data_5d095d3b24f746bc97443a5938d6c03d
#
_entry.id   5d095d3b24f746bc97443a5938d6c03d
#
_cell.length_a   1.000
_cell.length_b   1.000
_cell.length_c   1.000
_cell.angle_alpha   90.00
_cell.angle_beta   90.00
_cell.angle_gamma   90.00
#
_symmetry.space_group_name_H-M   'P 1'
#
loop_
_entity.id
_entity.type
_entity.pdbx_description
1 polymer ?
#
loop_
_entity_poly.entity_id
_entity_poly.type
_entity_poly.pdbx_seq_one_letter_code
_entity_poly.pdbx_strand_id
1 'polypeptide(L)'
;MRLKSGEIRKIHIDCRATIGEVGNDEHNLRVFGKAGAKRWRGIKPTVRGVVMNPVDHPHGGGEGKSGQGNPHPVSPWGWQTKGKKTRHNKRTSSFIVQRRK
;
A
#
# COMPACT_ATOMS: atom_id res chain seq x y z
N MET A 1 -0.83 16.46 16.74
CA MET A 1 -0.38 15.09 17.07
C MET A 1 0.50 14.57 15.95
N ARG A 2 1.61 13.92 16.28
CA ARG A 2 2.48 13.24 15.31
C ARG A 2 2.08 11.76 15.23
N LEU A 3 1.73 11.30 14.05
CA LEU A 3 1.35 9.91 13.82
C LEU A 3 2.58 9.03 13.58
N LYS A 4 2.42 7.71 13.69
CA LYS A 4 3.49 6.72 13.43
C LYS A 4 4.10 6.87 12.04
N SER A 5 3.33 7.29 11.04
CA SER A 5 3.79 7.55 9.67
C SER A 5 4.69 8.78 9.51
N GLY A 6 4.82 9.61 10.56
CA GLY A 6 5.52 10.89 10.52
C GLY A 6 4.63 12.09 10.15
N GLU A 7 3.38 11.88 9.78
CA GLU A 7 2.41 12.96 9.54
C GLU A 7 2.08 13.70 10.82
N ILE A 8 2.11 15.03 10.78
CA ILE A 8 1.65 15.89 11.88
C ILE A 8 0.28 16.41 11.51
N ARG A 9 -0.68 16.14 12.37
CA ARG A 9 -2.10 16.39 12.12
C ARG A 9 -2.79 17.04 13.31
N LYS A 10 -3.75 17.93 13.03
CA LYS A 10 -4.70 18.45 14.00
C LYS A 10 -5.75 17.38 14.30
N ILE A 11 -6.00 17.12 15.57
CA ILE A 11 -7.02 16.19 16.04
C ILE A 11 -7.99 16.98 16.91
N HIS A 12 -9.29 16.71 16.78
CA HIS A 12 -10.30 17.35 17.60
C HIS A 12 -10.08 17.02 19.08
N ILE A 13 -10.26 18.01 19.96
CA ILE A 13 -9.97 17.86 21.39
C ILE A 13 -10.85 16.80 22.08
N ASP A 14 -12.09 16.62 21.62
CA ASP A 14 -13.02 15.64 22.17
C ASP A 14 -12.74 14.18 21.74
N CYS A 15 -11.73 13.96 20.90
CA CYS A 15 -11.33 12.61 20.51
C CYS A 15 -10.77 11.85 21.69
N ARG A 16 -11.26 10.64 21.89
CA ARG A 16 -10.76 9.74 22.94
C ARG A 16 -9.48 9.05 22.46
N ALA A 17 -8.58 8.78 23.40
CA ALA A 17 -7.34 8.08 23.14
C ALA A 17 -7.00 7.13 24.30
N THR A 18 -6.34 6.03 23.99
CA THR A 18 -5.75 5.14 24.99
C THR A 18 -4.25 5.48 25.10
N ILE A 19 -3.79 5.72 26.32
CA ILE A 19 -2.39 5.96 26.62
C ILE A 19 -1.71 4.62 26.88
N GLY A 20 -0.57 4.38 26.24
CA GLY A 20 0.18 3.14 26.39
C GLY A 20 0.78 2.68 25.06
N GLU A 21 1.27 1.47 25.06
CA GLU A 21 1.86 0.82 23.88
C GLU A 21 0.86 -0.16 23.26
N VAL A 22 0.89 -0.28 21.95
CA VAL A 22 0.13 -1.30 21.22
C VAL A 22 0.84 -2.64 21.40
N GLY A 23 0.11 -3.64 21.90
CA GLY A 23 0.65 -4.99 22.06
C GLY A 23 0.87 -5.72 20.74
N ASN A 24 1.46 -6.93 20.83
CA ASN A 24 1.72 -7.80 19.67
C ASN A 24 2.60 -7.14 18.59
N ASP A 25 3.63 -6.44 19.00
CA ASP A 25 4.59 -5.73 18.16
C ASP A 25 5.40 -6.69 17.25
N GLU A 26 5.58 -7.94 17.67
CA GLU A 26 6.25 -8.99 16.89
C GLU A 26 5.36 -9.61 15.78
N HIS A 27 4.13 -9.14 15.60
CA HIS A 27 3.21 -9.68 14.59
C HIS A 27 3.82 -9.73 13.17
N ASN A 28 4.65 -8.76 12.83
CA ASN A 28 5.32 -8.68 11.53
C ASN A 28 6.40 -9.76 11.32
N LEU A 29 6.92 -10.34 12.41
CA LEU A 29 7.95 -11.37 12.37
C LEU A 29 7.39 -12.76 12.09
N ARG A 30 6.08 -12.88 12.05
CA ARG A 30 5.40 -14.14 11.85
C ARG A 30 5.66 -14.73 10.46
N VAL A 31 6.10 -15.98 10.43
CA VAL A 31 6.29 -16.75 9.21
C VAL A 31 5.16 -17.79 9.06
N PHE A 32 4.55 -17.84 7.90
CA PHE A 32 3.45 -18.81 7.65
C PHE A 32 3.93 -20.20 7.32
N GLY A 33 5.18 -20.38 6.92
CA GLY A 33 5.78 -21.65 6.58
C GLY A 33 5.31 -22.28 5.26
N LYS A 34 4.03 -22.18 4.93
CA LYS A 34 3.47 -22.75 3.70
C LYS A 34 2.37 -21.88 3.10
N ALA A 35 2.14 -22.00 1.79
CA ALA A 35 1.12 -21.24 1.08
C ALA A 35 -0.30 -21.49 1.61
N GLY A 36 -0.61 -22.73 2.02
CA GLY A 36 -1.90 -23.08 2.61
C GLY A 36 -2.24 -22.29 3.87
N ALA A 37 -1.25 -21.96 4.70
CA ALA A 37 -1.47 -21.16 5.91
C ALA A 37 -1.95 -19.74 5.59
N LYS A 38 -1.52 -19.14 4.48
CA LYS A 38 -2.06 -17.89 3.96
C LYS A 38 -3.50 -18.06 3.47
N ARG A 39 -3.78 -19.16 2.76
CA ARG A 39 -5.13 -19.47 2.26
C ARG A 39 -6.15 -19.63 3.38
N TRP A 40 -5.77 -20.23 4.50
CA TRP A 40 -6.64 -20.36 5.68
C TRP A 40 -7.11 -19.00 6.23
N ARG A 41 -6.40 -17.93 5.93
CA ARG A 41 -6.70 -16.56 6.34
C ARG A 41 -7.43 -15.76 5.26
N GLY A 42 -7.88 -16.39 4.19
CA GLY A 42 -8.55 -15.74 3.08
C GLY A 42 -7.62 -14.97 2.13
N ILE A 43 -6.29 -15.08 2.29
CA ILE A 43 -5.32 -14.41 1.43
C ILE A 43 -5.16 -15.22 0.14
N LYS A 44 -5.58 -14.65 -0.97
CA LYS A 44 -5.41 -15.24 -2.31
C LYS A 44 -4.00 -14.99 -2.84
N PRO A 45 -3.48 -15.86 -3.74
CA PRO A 45 -2.22 -15.59 -4.45
C PRO A 45 -2.28 -14.27 -5.23
N THR A 46 -1.16 -13.56 -5.23
CA THR A 46 -1.02 -12.32 -6.02
C THR A 46 -0.20 -12.62 -7.27
N VAL A 47 -0.74 -12.29 -8.43
CA VAL A 47 -0.08 -12.42 -9.73
C VAL A 47 0.49 -11.06 -10.13
N ARG A 48 1.75 -11.02 -10.54
CA ARG A 48 2.41 -9.80 -11.02
C ARG A 48 1.89 -9.45 -12.42
N GLY A 49 1.73 -8.17 -12.71
CA GLY A 49 1.29 -7.70 -14.04
C GLY A 49 2.21 -8.11 -15.19
N VAL A 50 3.52 -8.23 -14.93
CA VAL A 50 4.54 -8.64 -15.93
C VAL A 50 4.31 -10.05 -16.48
N VAL A 51 3.68 -10.94 -15.71
CA VAL A 51 3.40 -12.33 -16.13
C VAL A 51 2.02 -12.51 -16.76
N MET A 52 1.28 -11.43 -16.89
CA MET A 52 -0.04 -11.41 -17.55
C MET A 52 0.11 -11.14 -19.05
N ASN A 53 -0.98 -11.32 -19.77
CA ASN A 53 -1.07 -10.93 -21.18
C ASN A 53 -1.28 -9.40 -21.30
N PRO A 54 -0.97 -8.79 -22.47
CA PRO A 54 -1.17 -7.34 -22.69
C PRO A 54 -2.61 -6.87 -22.45
N VAL A 55 -3.59 -7.72 -22.71
CA VAL A 55 -5.02 -7.41 -22.47
C VAL A 55 -5.36 -7.27 -20.99
N ASP A 56 -4.61 -7.96 -20.12
CA ASP A 56 -4.91 -8.03 -18.68
C ASP A 56 -4.17 -6.96 -17.86
N HIS A 57 -3.01 -6.52 -18.33
CA HIS A 57 -2.21 -5.53 -17.61
C HIS A 57 -1.29 -4.75 -18.56
N PRO A 58 -1.07 -3.44 -18.32
CA PRO A 58 -0.12 -2.63 -19.10
C PRO A 58 1.33 -3.15 -19.09
N HIS A 59 1.73 -3.92 -18.08
CA HIS A 59 3.04 -4.58 -18.02
C HIS A 59 3.06 -5.95 -18.70
N GLY A 60 1.95 -6.41 -19.24
CA GLY A 60 1.82 -7.73 -19.84
C GLY A 60 2.54 -7.85 -21.18
N GLY A 61 2.72 -9.09 -21.61
CA GLY A 61 3.40 -9.45 -22.87
C GLY A 61 4.89 -9.71 -22.69
N GLY A 62 5.54 -10.06 -23.80
CA GLY A 62 6.95 -10.44 -23.86
C GLY A 62 7.19 -11.94 -23.76
N GLU A 63 8.44 -12.34 -24.02
CA GLU A 63 8.92 -13.73 -23.94
C GLU A 63 9.99 -13.87 -22.85
N GLY A 64 10.00 -15.01 -22.16
CA GLY A 64 10.95 -15.29 -21.09
C GLY A 64 10.86 -14.29 -19.95
N LYS A 65 11.99 -13.80 -19.46
CA LYS A 65 12.07 -12.73 -18.46
C LYS A 65 12.03 -11.36 -19.13
N SER A 66 10.84 -10.84 -19.39
CA SER A 66 10.68 -9.46 -19.84
C SER A 66 10.54 -8.49 -18.68
N GLY A 67 10.96 -7.24 -18.91
CA GLY A 67 10.70 -6.13 -18.00
C GLY A 67 9.28 -5.59 -18.14
N GLN A 68 8.94 -4.57 -17.37
CA GLN A 68 7.62 -3.95 -17.42
C GLN A 68 7.33 -3.16 -18.70
N GLY A 69 8.37 -2.77 -19.45
CA GLY A 69 8.25 -2.07 -20.75
C GLY A 69 7.80 -0.61 -20.68
N ASN A 70 7.51 -0.07 -19.50
CA ASN A 70 7.04 1.29 -19.29
C ASN A 70 8.09 2.14 -18.56
N PRO A 71 8.10 3.49 -18.75
CA PRO A 71 9.04 4.38 -18.06
C PRO A 71 8.93 4.31 -16.54
N HIS A 72 7.76 4.00 -16.04
CA HIS A 72 7.48 3.84 -14.60
C HIS A 72 6.43 2.75 -14.37
N PRO A 73 6.41 2.13 -13.18
CA PRO A 73 5.40 1.14 -12.85
C PRO A 73 4.00 1.74 -12.86
N VAL A 74 3.05 1.02 -13.43
CA VAL A 74 1.65 1.41 -13.51
C VAL A 74 0.74 0.35 -12.87
N SER A 75 -0.46 0.77 -12.47
CA SER A 75 -1.51 -0.12 -12.00
C SER A 75 -2.21 -0.82 -13.16
N PRO A 76 -3.08 -1.83 -12.92
CA PRO A 76 -3.88 -2.46 -13.97
C PRO A 76 -4.72 -1.47 -14.79
N TRP A 77 -5.02 -0.30 -14.25
CA TRP A 77 -5.78 0.78 -14.90
C TRP A 77 -4.90 1.88 -15.51
N GLY A 78 -3.58 1.69 -15.54
CA GLY A 78 -2.63 2.63 -16.14
C GLY A 78 -2.16 3.78 -15.23
N TRP A 79 -2.53 3.78 -13.95
CA TRP A 79 -2.11 4.80 -13.01
C TRP A 79 -0.66 4.60 -12.57
N GLN A 80 0.13 5.67 -12.60
CA GLN A 80 1.49 5.64 -12.05
C GLN A 80 1.45 5.28 -10.56
N THR A 81 2.19 4.22 -10.17
CA THR A 81 2.14 3.68 -8.80
C THR A 81 3.21 4.25 -7.88
N LYS A 82 4.28 4.84 -8.44
CA LYS A 82 5.36 5.48 -7.66
C LYS A 82 5.42 6.97 -7.94
N GLY A 83 5.60 7.76 -6.89
CA GLY A 83 5.80 9.21 -6.96
C GLY A 83 4.55 10.06 -7.20
N LYS A 84 3.44 9.48 -7.62
CA LYS A 84 2.20 10.23 -7.84
C LYS A 84 1.45 10.47 -6.53
N LYS A 85 1.11 11.73 -6.27
CA LYS A 85 0.24 12.10 -5.16
C LYS A 85 -1.20 11.65 -5.46
N THR A 86 -1.72 10.71 -4.67
CA THR A 86 -3.07 10.14 -4.88
C THR A 86 -4.15 10.72 -3.99
N ARG A 87 -3.77 11.47 -2.93
CA ARG A 87 -4.75 12.07 -2.02
C ARG A 87 -5.39 13.31 -2.66
N HIS A 88 -6.71 13.29 -2.80
CA HIS A 88 -7.52 14.40 -3.35
C HIS A 88 -8.58 14.92 -2.35
N ASN A 89 -8.60 14.44 -1.12
CA ASN A 89 -9.58 14.84 -0.13
C ASN A 89 -9.29 16.26 0.38
N LYS A 90 -9.95 17.25 -0.20
CA LYS A 90 -9.81 18.67 0.17
C LYS A 90 -10.37 18.96 1.57
N ARG A 91 -11.45 18.29 1.96
CA ARG A 91 -12.15 18.56 3.23
C ARG A 91 -11.25 18.33 4.45
N THR A 92 -10.48 17.26 4.47
CA THR A 92 -9.62 16.90 5.60
C THR A 92 -8.15 17.32 5.40
N SER A 93 -7.81 17.94 4.27
CA SER A 93 -6.45 18.44 4.01
C SER A 93 -6.06 19.59 4.93
N SER A 94 -7.03 20.41 5.39
CA SER A 94 -6.82 21.51 6.34
C SER A 94 -6.36 21.04 7.74
N PHE A 95 -6.61 19.78 8.08
CA PHE A 95 -6.14 19.19 9.35
C PHE A 95 -4.68 18.73 9.30
N ILE A 96 -4.09 18.61 8.13
CA ILE A 96 -2.71 18.17 7.98
C ILE A 96 -1.79 19.39 8.11
N VAL A 97 -0.97 19.40 9.17
CA VAL A 97 0.04 20.45 9.39
C VAL A 97 1.29 20.14 8.57
N GLN A 98 1.74 18.90 8.63
CA GLN A 98 2.89 18.42 7.86
C GLN A 98 2.65 16.99 7.37
N ARG A 99 2.88 16.79 6.07
CA ARG A 99 2.77 15.45 5.49
C ARG A 99 3.96 14.58 5.88
N ARG A 100 3.75 13.26 5.85
CA ARG A 100 4.85 12.29 5.93
C ARG A 100 5.83 12.50 4.76
N LYS A 101 7.09 12.33 5.01
CA LYS A 101 8.14 12.30 3.97
C LYS A 101 8.12 10.97 3.23
#